data_5b9790848d94f381e310e28b2e4e6f7c
#
_entry.id   5b9790848d94f381e310e28b2e4e6f7c
#
_cell.length_a   1.000
_cell.length_b   1.000
_cell.length_c   1.000
_cell.angle_alpha   90.00
_cell.angle_beta   90.00
_cell.angle_gamma   90.00
#
_symmetry.space_group_name_H-M   'P 1'
#
loop_
_entity.id
_entity.type
_entity.pdbx_description
1 polymer ?
#
loop_
_entity_poly.entity_id
_entity_poly.type
_entity_poly.pdbx_seq_one_letter_code
_entity_poly.pdbx_strand_id
1 'polypeptide(L)'
;KYKIDVVMQGHDHTYSRTFQLEGDGKDHTSYSTYGYKSVEEAEKDSDYQAQNNCYEIVNKTVGGTVTNPEGTVYLEANSATGSKFYNLIASKQDFISERSQTWTPTYSVVKVTDKKFSVTTYDATTRKQLQGSTTYTIVKDAVKQTIQAKNSYKKTVGDKAFSLNAKAKTPLTYTSSDKKIATIDKNGKVTVKKAGKVTITVKAAATSQYQAAGKTITITVTKKAVKKAVK
;
A
#
# COMPACT_ATOMS: atom_id res chain seq x y z
N LYS A 1 -5.63 -9.64 1.07
CA LYS A 1 -5.86 -9.50 2.51
C LYS A 1 -4.64 -8.93 3.21
N TYR A 2 -3.46 -9.48 2.97
CA TYR A 2 -2.18 -8.92 3.39
C TYR A 2 -1.45 -8.46 2.13
N LYS A 3 -0.88 -7.25 2.17
CA LYS A 3 0.02 -6.79 1.11
C LYS A 3 1.43 -7.24 1.48
N ILE A 4 2.00 -8.12 0.68
CA ILE A 4 3.37 -8.60 0.84
C ILE A 4 4.23 -7.83 -0.15
N ASP A 5 5.24 -7.13 0.33
CA ASP A 5 6.11 -6.32 -0.54
C ASP A 5 7.26 -7.15 -1.14
N VAL A 6 7.78 -8.12 -0.39
CA VAL A 6 8.94 -8.92 -0.80
C VAL A 6 8.77 -10.35 -0.35
N VAL A 7 9.04 -11.30 -1.25
CA VAL A 7 9.25 -12.72 -0.96
C VAL A 7 10.72 -13.03 -1.22
N MET A 8 11.40 -13.59 -0.23
CA MET A 8 12.76 -14.11 -0.38
C MET A 8 12.71 -15.63 -0.36
N GLN A 9 13.30 -16.23 -1.34
CA GLN A 9 13.30 -17.67 -1.54
C GLN A 9 14.70 -18.18 -1.89
N GLY A 10 14.90 -19.46 -1.78
CA GLY A 10 16.04 -20.21 -2.24
C GLY A 10 15.54 -21.44 -2.97
N HIS A 11 16.41 -22.25 -3.46
CA HIS A 11 16.27 -23.53 -4.15
C HIS A 11 17.08 -23.50 -5.44
N ASP A 12 16.86 -22.52 -6.31
CA ASP A 12 17.67 -22.35 -7.51
C ASP A 12 18.97 -21.66 -7.14
N HIS A 13 20.07 -22.28 -7.53
CA HIS A 13 21.39 -21.78 -7.17
C HIS A 13 21.88 -20.72 -8.17
N THR A 14 21.02 -19.76 -8.45
CA THR A 14 21.27 -18.55 -9.22
C THR A 14 20.74 -17.34 -8.45
N TYR A 15 21.22 -16.15 -8.75
CA TYR A 15 20.62 -14.93 -8.26
C TYR A 15 19.64 -14.40 -9.28
N SER A 16 18.41 -14.10 -8.83
CA SER A 16 17.45 -13.35 -9.63
C SER A 16 16.53 -12.51 -8.74
N ARG A 17 16.06 -11.42 -9.30
CA ARG A 17 15.03 -10.59 -8.70
C ARG A 17 14.00 -10.18 -9.76
N THR A 18 12.73 -10.30 -9.42
CA THR A 18 11.66 -9.85 -10.32
C THR A 18 11.49 -8.33 -10.26
N PHE A 19 10.79 -7.78 -11.22
CA PHE A 19 10.05 -6.54 -11.05
C PHE A 19 8.96 -6.71 -9.99
N GLN A 20 8.22 -5.66 -9.66
CA GLN A 20 7.06 -5.80 -8.79
C GLN A 20 5.89 -6.34 -9.58
N LEU A 21 5.34 -7.45 -9.11
CA LEU A 21 4.31 -8.24 -9.77
C LEU A 21 3.04 -8.23 -8.93
N GLU A 22 1.90 -8.13 -9.58
CA GLU A 22 0.59 -8.46 -9.04
C GLU A 22 0.00 -9.61 -9.83
N GLY A 23 -0.73 -10.51 -9.16
CA GLY A 23 -1.55 -11.50 -9.84
C GLY A 23 -2.71 -10.80 -10.55
N ASP A 24 -3.07 -11.25 -11.72
CA ASP A 24 -4.17 -10.70 -12.50
C ASP A 24 -5.56 -11.06 -11.94
N GLY A 25 -5.60 -11.87 -10.88
CA GLY A 25 -6.83 -12.27 -10.18
C GLY A 25 -7.72 -13.23 -10.96
N LYS A 26 -7.23 -13.84 -12.04
CA LYS A 26 -7.97 -14.79 -12.86
C LYS A 26 -7.52 -16.22 -12.60
N ASP A 27 -8.37 -17.17 -12.89
CA ASP A 27 -8.01 -18.58 -12.97
C ASP A 27 -7.34 -18.85 -14.32
N HIS A 28 -6.20 -19.53 -14.28
CA HIS A 28 -5.42 -19.87 -15.46
C HIS A 28 -5.43 -21.38 -15.72
N THR A 29 -5.46 -21.73 -17.00
CA THR A 29 -5.48 -23.14 -17.41
C THR A 29 -4.06 -23.67 -17.48
N SER A 30 -3.82 -24.83 -16.87
CA SER A 30 -2.48 -25.45 -16.91
C SER A 30 -2.06 -25.81 -18.35
N TYR A 31 -0.76 -25.77 -18.61
CA TYR A 31 -0.19 -26.10 -19.91
C TYR A 31 -0.63 -27.50 -20.41
N SER A 32 -0.80 -28.45 -19.51
CA SER A 32 -1.23 -29.80 -19.84
C SER A 32 -2.65 -29.87 -20.42
N THR A 33 -3.53 -28.93 -20.04
CA THR A 33 -4.89 -28.82 -20.59
C THR A 33 -4.89 -28.34 -22.04
N TYR A 34 -3.87 -27.60 -22.43
CA TYR A 34 -3.64 -27.19 -23.82
C TYR A 34 -2.93 -28.27 -24.66
N GLY A 35 -2.58 -29.40 -24.05
CA GLY A 35 -1.94 -30.51 -24.75
C GLY A 35 -0.42 -30.46 -24.80
N TYR A 36 0.21 -29.46 -24.15
CA TYR A 36 1.68 -29.36 -24.06
C TYR A 36 2.22 -30.40 -23.06
N LYS A 37 3.38 -30.95 -23.36
CA LYS A 37 4.05 -31.96 -22.53
C LYS A 37 4.89 -31.35 -21.40
N SER A 38 5.30 -30.09 -21.56
CA SER A 38 6.11 -29.37 -20.57
C SER A 38 5.83 -27.87 -20.63
N VAL A 39 6.27 -27.15 -19.59
CA VAL A 39 6.23 -25.69 -19.54
C VAL A 39 7.06 -25.08 -20.66
N GLU A 40 8.26 -25.64 -20.93
CA GLU A 40 9.16 -25.14 -21.99
C GLU A 40 8.56 -25.28 -23.39
N GLU A 41 7.68 -26.26 -23.61
CA GLU A 41 6.95 -26.41 -24.86
C GLU A 41 5.85 -25.34 -24.95
N ALA A 42 5.08 -25.15 -23.88
CA ALA A 42 4.01 -24.16 -23.82
C ALA A 42 4.56 -22.71 -23.92
N GLU A 43 5.71 -22.44 -23.34
CA GLU A 43 6.37 -21.12 -23.42
C GLU A 43 6.82 -20.69 -24.83
N LYS A 44 6.83 -21.62 -25.78
CA LYS A 44 7.10 -21.30 -27.18
C LYS A 44 5.87 -20.84 -27.94
N ASP A 45 4.69 -21.04 -27.38
CA ASP A 45 3.42 -20.65 -27.97
C ASP A 45 3.01 -19.27 -27.43
N SER A 46 3.04 -18.27 -28.29
CA SER A 46 2.71 -16.89 -27.95
C SER A 46 1.25 -16.70 -27.52
N ASP A 47 0.35 -17.51 -28.05
CA ASP A 47 -1.08 -17.42 -27.74
C ASP A 47 -1.36 -18.02 -26.36
N TYR A 48 -0.69 -19.15 -26.05
CA TYR A 48 -0.73 -19.70 -24.70
C TYR A 48 -0.19 -18.69 -23.68
N GLN A 49 0.96 -18.07 -23.93
CA GLN A 49 1.56 -17.08 -23.07
C GLN A 49 0.63 -15.88 -22.87
N ALA A 50 0.06 -15.33 -23.93
CA ALA A 50 -0.84 -14.19 -23.87
C ALA A 50 -2.11 -14.47 -23.04
N GLN A 51 -2.63 -15.71 -23.09
CA GLN A 51 -3.84 -16.10 -22.39
C GLN A 51 -3.59 -16.54 -20.93
N ASN A 52 -2.38 -17.03 -20.62
CA ASN A 52 -2.06 -17.63 -19.34
C ASN A 52 -0.98 -16.89 -18.53
N ASN A 53 -0.63 -15.68 -18.95
CA ASN A 53 0.22 -14.80 -18.16
C ASN A 53 -0.56 -14.36 -16.90
N CYS A 54 -0.22 -14.94 -15.75
CA CYS A 54 -0.99 -14.79 -14.49
C CYS A 54 -0.54 -13.60 -13.63
N TYR A 55 0.29 -12.73 -14.17
CA TYR A 55 0.84 -11.58 -13.47
C TYR A 55 0.78 -10.31 -14.33
N GLU A 56 0.79 -9.18 -13.63
CA GLU A 56 1.04 -7.86 -14.21
C GLU A 56 2.31 -7.27 -13.60
N ILE A 57 3.17 -6.67 -14.43
CA ILE A 57 4.35 -5.93 -13.95
C ILE A 57 3.90 -4.51 -13.61
N VAL A 58 3.66 -4.25 -12.33
CA VAL A 58 3.14 -2.96 -11.86
C VAL A 58 4.21 -1.91 -11.66
N ASN A 59 5.49 -2.31 -11.56
CA ASN A 59 6.62 -1.38 -11.46
C ASN A 59 7.88 -2.01 -12.05
N LYS A 60 8.51 -1.31 -13.01
CA LYS A 60 9.72 -1.75 -13.73
C LYS A 60 11.03 -1.14 -13.20
N THR A 61 11.07 -0.73 -11.95
CA THR A 61 12.31 -0.21 -11.33
C THR A 61 13.32 -1.34 -11.12
N VAL A 62 14.47 -1.24 -11.75
CA VAL A 62 15.53 -2.25 -11.66
C VAL A 62 16.26 -2.16 -10.32
N GLY A 63 16.68 -0.98 -9.91
CA GLY A 63 17.41 -0.76 -8.64
C GLY A 63 17.05 0.58 -8.01
N GLY A 64 17.70 0.90 -6.86
CA GLY A 64 17.44 2.14 -6.16
C GLY A 64 16.24 2.07 -5.22
N THR A 65 15.49 3.17 -5.10
CA THR A 65 14.41 3.31 -4.11
C THR A 65 13.06 3.47 -4.78
N VAL A 66 12.09 2.68 -4.33
CA VAL A 66 10.66 2.82 -4.67
C VAL A 66 9.86 3.19 -3.42
N THR A 67 8.88 4.07 -3.56
CA THR A 67 8.05 4.57 -2.46
C THR A 67 6.62 4.09 -2.61
N ASN A 68 6.08 3.47 -1.53
CA ASN A 68 4.74 2.90 -1.50
C ASN A 68 4.39 2.04 -2.72
N PRO A 69 5.28 1.13 -3.14
CA PRO A 69 5.00 0.35 -4.33
C PRO A 69 3.76 -0.54 -4.16
N GLU A 70 3.11 -0.82 -5.25
CA GLU A 70 2.15 -1.91 -5.38
C GLU A 70 2.87 -3.17 -5.87
N GLY A 71 2.26 -4.35 -5.65
CA GLY A 71 2.82 -5.63 -6.05
C GLY A 71 3.93 -6.15 -5.14
N THR A 72 4.40 -7.34 -5.46
CA THR A 72 5.40 -8.11 -4.71
C THR A 72 6.65 -8.31 -5.54
N VAL A 73 7.82 -8.12 -4.93
CA VAL A 73 9.12 -8.52 -5.50
C VAL A 73 9.47 -9.91 -5.00
N TYR A 74 9.90 -10.78 -5.89
CA TYR A 74 10.45 -12.09 -5.56
C TYR A 74 11.96 -12.05 -5.76
N LEU A 75 12.70 -12.48 -4.75
CA LEU A 75 14.15 -12.54 -4.74
C LEU A 75 14.59 -13.99 -4.54
N GLU A 76 15.30 -14.54 -5.52
CA GLU A 76 15.98 -15.82 -5.44
C GLU A 76 17.44 -15.58 -5.02
N ALA A 77 17.82 -16.14 -3.87
CA ALA A 77 19.18 -16.05 -3.35
C ALA A 77 20.02 -17.20 -3.87
N ASN A 78 21.15 -16.88 -4.46
CA ASN A 78 22.14 -17.86 -4.96
C ASN A 78 22.68 -18.76 -3.85
N SER A 79 23.55 -19.71 -4.20
CA SER A 79 24.21 -20.61 -3.27
C SER A 79 25.10 -19.87 -2.27
N ALA A 80 24.81 -20.00 -0.97
CA ALA A 80 25.59 -19.39 0.10
C ALA A 80 26.91 -20.18 0.40
N THR A 81 26.90 -21.49 0.15
CA THR A 81 28.06 -22.37 0.43
C THR A 81 28.94 -22.61 -0.79
N GLY A 82 28.43 -22.32 -2.00
CA GLY A 82 29.11 -22.67 -3.25
C GLY A 82 29.11 -24.15 -3.56
N SER A 83 28.30 -24.95 -2.86
CA SER A 83 28.23 -26.40 -3.06
C SER A 83 27.59 -26.79 -4.39
N LYS A 84 26.76 -25.93 -4.94
CA LYS A 84 26.04 -26.16 -6.19
C LYS A 84 25.70 -24.84 -6.88
N PHE A 85 25.77 -24.84 -8.20
CA PHE A 85 25.38 -23.72 -9.04
C PHE A 85 24.62 -24.22 -10.26
N TYR A 86 23.65 -23.43 -10.72
CA TYR A 86 22.89 -23.70 -11.94
C TYR A 86 23.20 -22.67 -13.01
N ASN A 87 23.09 -23.07 -14.26
CA ASN A 87 23.12 -22.14 -15.38
C ASN A 87 21.89 -21.23 -15.37
N LEU A 88 22.07 -20.00 -15.79
CA LEU A 88 20.94 -19.16 -16.12
C LEU A 88 20.20 -19.72 -17.34
N ILE A 89 18.87 -19.68 -17.33
CA ILE A 89 18.06 -19.98 -18.51
C ILE A 89 18.46 -19.01 -19.63
N ALA A 90 18.60 -19.49 -20.87
CA ALA A 90 19.15 -18.71 -21.98
C ALA A 90 18.34 -17.41 -22.25
N SER A 91 17.01 -17.51 -22.29
CA SER A 91 16.15 -16.33 -22.44
C SER A 91 15.79 -15.76 -21.06
N LYS A 92 15.90 -14.44 -20.93
CA LYS A 92 15.43 -13.73 -19.73
C LYS A 92 13.94 -13.47 -19.86
N GLN A 93 13.15 -13.99 -18.93
CA GLN A 93 11.73 -13.67 -18.85
C GLN A 93 11.50 -12.17 -18.58
N ASP A 94 10.41 -11.63 -19.07
CA ASP A 94 10.09 -10.21 -18.98
C ASP A 94 9.87 -9.70 -17.55
N PHE A 95 9.39 -10.57 -16.63
CA PHE A 95 9.20 -10.25 -15.23
C PHE A 95 10.50 -10.21 -14.40
N ILE A 96 11.61 -10.70 -14.93
CA ILE A 96 12.92 -10.65 -14.25
C ILE A 96 13.54 -9.28 -14.44
N SER A 97 13.75 -8.54 -13.35
CA SER A 97 14.44 -7.25 -13.39
C SER A 97 15.95 -7.43 -13.56
N GLU A 98 16.55 -8.29 -12.75
CA GLU A 98 17.98 -8.60 -12.78
C GLU A 98 18.23 -10.07 -12.43
N ARG A 99 19.33 -10.59 -12.95
CA ARG A 99 19.81 -11.96 -12.67
C ARG A 99 21.31 -12.04 -12.82
N SER A 100 21.92 -12.94 -12.07
CA SER A 100 23.38 -13.14 -12.10
C SER A 100 23.76 -14.58 -11.76
N GLN A 101 24.84 -15.04 -12.39
CA GLN A 101 25.54 -16.24 -12.00
C GLN A 101 27.04 -16.01 -12.15
N THR A 102 27.72 -15.90 -11.02
CA THR A 102 29.18 -15.66 -10.96
C THR A 102 29.98 -16.88 -10.55
N TRP A 103 29.28 -18.02 -10.34
CA TRP A 103 29.89 -19.28 -9.89
C TRP A 103 30.65 -19.14 -8.56
N THR A 104 30.26 -18.17 -7.76
CA THR A 104 30.79 -17.88 -6.43
C THR A 104 29.69 -17.88 -5.39
N PRO A 105 29.99 -18.26 -4.13
CA PRO A 105 29.04 -18.13 -3.04
C PRO A 105 28.58 -16.67 -2.87
N THR A 106 27.33 -16.47 -2.51
CA THR A 106 26.79 -15.12 -2.28
C THR A 106 26.06 -15.04 -0.94
N TYR A 107 25.93 -13.84 -0.42
CA TYR A 107 25.07 -13.55 0.71
C TYR A 107 24.32 -12.23 0.49
N SER A 108 23.13 -12.13 1.04
CA SER A 108 22.31 -10.91 0.96
C SER A 108 22.22 -10.25 2.33
N VAL A 109 22.45 -8.95 2.37
CA VAL A 109 22.22 -8.12 3.56
C VAL A 109 20.87 -7.46 3.44
N VAL A 110 19.95 -7.80 4.35
CA VAL A 110 18.62 -7.22 4.45
C VAL A 110 18.58 -6.28 5.63
N LYS A 111 18.10 -5.05 5.41
CA LYS A 111 17.87 -4.05 6.46
C LYS A 111 16.40 -3.70 6.48
N VAL A 112 15.76 -3.85 7.65
CA VAL A 112 14.34 -3.59 7.84
C VAL A 112 14.15 -2.62 8.99
N THR A 113 13.32 -1.63 8.77
CA THR A 113 12.78 -0.72 9.79
C THR A 113 11.27 -0.66 9.66
N ASP A 114 10.58 0.10 10.50
CA ASP A 114 9.13 0.35 10.41
C ASP A 114 8.68 0.98 9.08
N LYS A 115 9.60 1.62 8.35
CA LYS A 115 9.31 2.35 7.10
C LYS A 115 10.18 1.98 5.91
N LYS A 116 11.16 1.12 6.09
CA LYS A 116 12.13 0.84 5.03
C LYS A 116 12.55 -0.61 5.05
N PHE A 117 12.51 -1.22 3.88
CA PHE A 117 13.20 -2.46 3.55
C PHE A 117 14.30 -2.15 2.55
N SER A 118 15.48 -2.75 2.70
CA SER A 118 16.49 -2.74 1.63
C SER A 118 17.24 -4.07 1.59
N VAL A 119 17.62 -4.48 0.40
CA VAL A 119 18.42 -5.68 0.17
C VAL A 119 19.58 -5.37 -0.77
N THR A 120 20.75 -5.89 -0.44
CA THR A 120 21.96 -5.86 -1.29
C THR A 120 22.61 -7.23 -1.23
N THR A 121 22.91 -7.81 -2.38
CA THR A 121 23.58 -9.10 -2.49
C THR A 121 25.05 -8.90 -2.79
N TYR A 122 25.89 -9.69 -2.15
CA TYR A 122 27.34 -9.62 -2.22
C TYR A 122 27.94 -10.97 -2.64
N ASP A 123 29.00 -10.92 -3.40
CA ASP A 123 29.90 -12.04 -3.60
C ASP A 123 30.67 -12.32 -2.30
N ALA A 124 30.61 -13.55 -1.79
CA ALA A 124 31.17 -13.90 -0.50
C ALA A 124 32.71 -13.93 -0.53
N THR A 125 33.32 -14.18 -1.70
CA THR A 125 34.78 -14.25 -1.87
C THR A 125 35.38 -12.85 -1.91
N THR A 126 34.79 -11.97 -2.71
CA THR A 126 35.34 -10.62 -2.92
C THR A 126 34.79 -9.59 -1.94
N ARG A 127 33.68 -9.90 -1.27
CA ARG A 127 32.91 -8.99 -0.41
C ARG A 127 32.40 -7.74 -1.13
N LYS A 128 32.40 -7.73 -2.44
CA LYS A 128 31.82 -6.66 -3.27
C LYS A 128 30.39 -6.99 -3.62
N GLN A 129 29.62 -5.97 -3.96
CA GLN A 129 28.26 -6.17 -4.47
C GLN A 129 28.31 -7.12 -5.67
N LEU A 130 27.39 -8.09 -5.70
CA LEU A 130 27.32 -9.09 -6.76
C LEU A 130 27.16 -8.42 -8.12
N GLN A 131 28.00 -8.79 -9.06
CA GLN A 131 27.92 -8.31 -10.44
C GLN A 131 26.55 -8.68 -11.04
N GLY A 132 25.88 -7.72 -11.69
CA GLY A 132 24.55 -7.91 -12.26
C GLY A 132 23.41 -7.78 -11.23
N SER A 133 23.73 -7.38 -9.98
CA SER A 133 22.74 -7.03 -8.98
C SER A 133 22.81 -5.56 -8.60
N THR A 134 21.69 -5.02 -8.11
CA THR A 134 21.59 -3.67 -7.56
C THR A 134 21.04 -3.69 -6.13
N THR A 135 21.35 -2.66 -5.35
CA THR A 135 20.64 -2.44 -4.08
C THR A 135 19.20 -2.04 -4.39
N TYR A 136 18.25 -2.76 -3.82
CA TYR A 136 16.83 -2.45 -3.94
C TYR A 136 16.25 -2.01 -2.61
N THR A 137 15.51 -0.92 -2.63
CA THR A 137 14.96 -0.30 -1.42
C THR A 137 13.48 -0.01 -1.60
N ILE A 138 12.67 -0.42 -0.64
CA ILE A 138 11.27 -0.05 -0.51
C ILE A 138 11.12 0.90 0.68
N VAL A 139 10.46 2.05 0.46
CA VAL A 139 10.11 3.01 1.50
C VAL A 139 8.59 3.07 1.62
N LYS A 140 8.08 3.05 2.85
CA LYS A 140 6.66 3.21 3.17
C LYS A 140 6.44 4.57 3.82
N ASP A 141 6.14 5.57 3.01
CA ASP A 141 5.78 6.89 3.50
C ASP A 141 4.30 6.95 3.88
N ALA A 142 4.00 7.77 4.90
CA ALA A 142 2.63 8.00 5.30
C ALA A 142 1.85 8.73 4.18
N VAL A 143 0.76 8.11 3.73
CA VAL A 143 -0.09 8.62 2.64
C VAL A 143 -0.97 9.76 3.17
N LYS A 144 -1.19 10.80 2.37
CA LYS A 144 -2.16 11.84 2.69
C LYS A 144 -3.56 11.25 2.80
N GLN A 145 -4.30 11.66 3.82
CA GLN A 145 -5.70 11.33 3.98
C GLN A 145 -6.56 12.58 4.06
N THR A 146 -7.84 12.45 3.77
CA THR A 146 -8.83 13.51 3.87
C THR A 146 -9.97 13.10 4.78
N ILE A 147 -10.62 14.09 5.42
CA ILE A 147 -11.83 13.87 6.20
C ILE A 147 -13.04 14.17 5.34
N GLN A 148 -13.81 13.13 5.04
CA GLN A 148 -15.08 13.23 4.32
C GLN A 148 -16.17 13.64 5.31
N ALA A 149 -16.72 14.85 5.16
CA ALA A 149 -17.86 15.37 5.92
C ALA A 149 -18.43 16.59 5.21
N LYS A 150 -19.70 16.96 5.50
CA LYS A 150 -20.28 18.23 5.06
C LYS A 150 -19.51 19.42 5.66
N ASN A 151 -19.40 20.50 4.92
CA ASN A 151 -18.67 21.69 5.37
C ASN A 151 -19.48 22.53 6.36
N SER A 152 -20.82 22.45 6.32
CA SER A 152 -21.69 23.23 7.20
C SER A 152 -23.04 22.55 7.46
N TYR A 153 -23.67 23.00 8.56
CA TYR A 153 -25.02 22.62 8.96
C TYR A 153 -25.77 23.86 9.40
N LYS A 154 -27.08 23.93 9.09
CA LYS A 154 -28.04 24.90 9.63
C LYS A 154 -28.96 24.16 10.58
N LYS A 155 -29.16 24.67 11.79
CA LYS A 155 -29.92 24.06 12.86
C LYS A 155 -30.70 25.13 13.62
N THR A 156 -31.72 24.70 14.37
CA THR A 156 -32.51 25.55 15.23
C THR A 156 -32.42 25.09 16.67
N VAL A 157 -32.45 26.00 17.62
CA VAL A 157 -32.49 25.64 19.06
C VAL A 157 -33.67 24.72 19.33
N GLY A 158 -33.40 23.56 19.95
CA GLY A 158 -34.37 22.50 20.20
C GLY A 158 -34.39 21.38 19.15
N ASP A 159 -33.61 21.49 18.06
CA ASP A 159 -33.46 20.38 17.13
C ASP A 159 -32.84 19.16 17.85
N LYS A 160 -33.25 17.95 17.43
CA LYS A 160 -32.66 16.71 17.92
C LYS A 160 -31.14 16.66 17.58
N ALA A 161 -30.39 16.03 18.44
CA ALA A 161 -28.97 15.79 18.21
C ALA A 161 -28.77 15.03 16.89
N PHE A 162 -27.70 15.35 16.15
CA PHE A 162 -27.43 14.80 14.83
C PHE A 162 -25.95 14.41 14.69
N SER A 163 -25.63 13.47 13.81
CA SER A 163 -24.27 13.05 13.52
C SER A 163 -23.66 13.85 12.36
N LEU A 164 -22.39 14.19 12.48
CA LEU A 164 -21.62 14.77 11.39
C LEU A 164 -21.31 13.77 10.27
N ASN A 165 -21.43 12.45 10.54
CA ASN A 165 -21.08 11.36 9.62
C ASN A 165 -19.71 11.55 8.96
N ALA A 166 -18.76 12.10 9.74
CA ALA A 166 -17.40 12.28 9.27
C ALA A 166 -16.68 10.92 9.15
N LYS A 167 -15.90 10.75 8.07
CA LYS A 167 -15.12 9.53 7.81
C LYS A 167 -13.69 9.89 7.43
N ALA A 168 -12.73 9.11 7.89
CA ALA A 168 -11.34 9.14 7.48
C ALA A 168 -10.73 7.74 7.55
N LYS A 169 -9.46 7.58 7.17
CA LYS A 169 -8.74 6.32 7.25
C LYS A 169 -8.27 5.96 8.67
N THR A 170 -8.20 6.96 9.54
CA THR A 170 -7.78 6.79 10.96
C THR A 170 -8.85 7.32 11.90
N PRO A 171 -8.83 6.93 13.19
CA PRO A 171 -9.80 7.39 14.18
C PRO A 171 -9.91 8.92 14.23
N LEU A 172 -11.14 9.40 14.41
CA LEU A 172 -11.46 10.82 14.45
C LEU A 172 -11.60 11.32 15.88
N THR A 173 -11.14 12.56 16.09
CA THR A 173 -11.41 13.33 17.30
C THR A 173 -12.14 14.62 16.94
N TYR A 174 -12.96 15.13 17.87
CA TYR A 174 -13.85 16.24 17.64
C TYR A 174 -13.71 17.29 18.73
N THR A 175 -13.72 18.55 18.35
CA THR A 175 -13.67 19.67 19.31
C THR A 175 -14.63 20.77 18.85
N SER A 176 -15.45 21.25 19.75
CA SER A 176 -16.30 22.42 19.54
C SER A 176 -15.58 23.69 19.97
N SER A 177 -15.63 24.74 19.15
CA SER A 177 -15.08 26.05 19.48
C SER A 177 -15.88 26.77 20.58
N ASP A 178 -17.17 26.45 20.72
CA ASP A 178 -18.02 26.98 21.80
C ASP A 178 -19.05 25.93 22.27
N LYS A 179 -18.77 25.34 23.41
CA LYS A 179 -19.65 24.35 24.05
C LYS A 179 -20.96 24.93 24.60
N LYS A 180 -21.10 26.26 24.70
CA LYS A 180 -22.34 26.92 25.07
C LYS A 180 -23.34 26.97 23.90
N ILE A 181 -22.82 26.99 22.66
CA ILE A 181 -23.66 26.96 21.43
C ILE A 181 -23.94 25.53 21.00
N ALA A 182 -22.92 24.67 20.91
CA ALA A 182 -23.09 23.26 20.62
C ALA A 182 -22.00 22.40 21.23
N THR A 183 -22.34 21.19 21.66
CA THR A 183 -21.40 20.17 22.09
C THR A 183 -21.31 19.06 21.08
N ILE A 184 -20.22 18.33 21.09
CA ILE A 184 -19.99 17.16 20.26
C ILE A 184 -19.38 16.04 21.11
N ASP A 185 -19.81 14.81 20.91
CA ASP A 185 -19.26 13.64 21.59
C ASP A 185 -18.16 12.95 20.76
N LYS A 186 -17.56 11.90 21.34
CA LYS A 186 -16.51 11.10 20.69
C LYS A 186 -16.94 10.38 19.40
N ASN A 187 -18.24 10.20 19.20
CA ASN A 187 -18.82 9.56 18.02
C ASN A 187 -19.24 10.57 16.94
N GLY A 188 -18.95 11.87 17.14
CA GLY A 188 -19.31 12.92 16.18
C GLY A 188 -20.79 13.32 16.23
N LYS A 189 -21.50 12.99 17.33
CA LYS A 189 -22.90 13.42 17.54
C LYS A 189 -22.92 14.80 18.18
N VAL A 190 -23.59 15.75 17.50
CA VAL A 190 -23.70 17.16 17.89
C VAL A 190 -25.02 17.40 18.58
N THR A 191 -24.97 18.12 19.70
CA THR A 191 -26.13 18.65 20.41
C THR A 191 -26.10 20.18 20.41
N VAL A 192 -27.08 20.83 19.79
CA VAL A 192 -27.21 22.30 19.78
C VAL A 192 -27.89 22.79 21.07
N LYS A 193 -27.39 23.90 21.63
CA LYS A 193 -27.87 24.45 22.92
C LYS A 193 -28.37 25.88 22.82
N LYS A 194 -27.69 26.73 22.06
CA LYS A 194 -27.98 28.17 21.97
C LYS A 194 -27.83 28.64 20.53
N ALA A 195 -28.58 29.64 20.13
CA ALA A 195 -28.42 30.30 18.84
C ALA A 195 -27.04 30.98 18.73
N GLY A 196 -26.41 30.87 17.59
CA GLY A 196 -25.10 31.41 17.29
C GLY A 196 -24.38 30.61 16.18
N LYS A 197 -23.15 30.98 15.90
CA LYS A 197 -22.27 30.26 14.94
C LYS A 197 -21.17 29.60 15.73
N VAL A 198 -20.94 28.30 15.49
CA VAL A 198 -19.91 27.51 16.14
C VAL A 198 -19.18 26.65 15.11
N THR A 199 -17.91 26.42 15.35
CA THR A 199 -17.05 25.59 14.51
C THR A 199 -16.72 24.29 15.21
N ILE A 200 -16.93 23.17 14.53
CA ILE A 200 -16.42 21.87 14.97
C ILE A 200 -15.16 21.57 14.21
N THR A 201 -14.06 21.41 14.95
CA THR A 201 -12.79 20.89 14.40
C THR A 201 -12.79 19.38 14.50
N VAL A 202 -12.58 18.73 13.37
CA VAL A 202 -12.41 17.27 13.25
C VAL A 202 -10.97 17.00 12.90
N LYS A 203 -10.31 16.10 13.63
CA LYS A 203 -8.94 15.69 13.37
C LYS A 203 -8.86 14.18 13.20
N ALA A 204 -8.12 13.74 12.19
CA ALA A 204 -7.69 12.37 11.98
C ALA A 204 -6.22 12.26 12.40
N ALA A 205 -5.90 11.32 13.28
CA ALA A 205 -4.53 11.15 13.78
C ALA A 205 -3.59 10.64 12.68
N ALA A 206 -2.31 10.99 12.77
CA ALA A 206 -1.27 10.34 11.99
C ALA A 206 -1.04 8.91 12.47
N THR A 207 -0.66 8.03 11.53
CA THR A 207 -0.19 6.67 11.78
C THR A 207 1.06 6.41 10.95
N SER A 208 1.65 5.22 11.02
CA SER A 208 2.73 4.82 10.10
C SER A 208 2.28 4.83 8.62
N GLN A 209 0.98 4.63 8.36
CA GLN A 209 0.43 4.55 7.00
C GLN A 209 -0.19 5.86 6.51
N TYR A 210 -0.70 6.72 7.40
CA TYR A 210 -1.44 7.93 7.04
C TYR A 210 -0.93 9.17 7.75
N GLN A 211 -0.82 10.28 7.02
CA GLN A 211 -0.54 11.60 7.59
C GLN A 211 -1.75 12.10 8.39
N ALA A 212 -1.52 12.99 9.36
CA ALA A 212 -2.62 13.67 10.04
C ALA A 212 -3.48 14.48 9.05
N ALA A 213 -4.78 14.55 9.30
CA ALA A 213 -5.68 15.42 8.55
C ALA A 213 -6.59 16.20 9.49
N GLY A 214 -7.02 17.38 9.06
CA GLY A 214 -7.94 18.24 9.78
C GLY A 214 -9.06 18.75 8.88
N LYS A 215 -10.24 18.93 9.45
CA LYS A 215 -11.39 19.57 8.78
C LYS A 215 -12.18 20.40 9.76
N THR A 216 -12.61 21.57 9.31
CA THR A 216 -13.46 22.49 10.06
C THR A 216 -14.88 22.46 9.49
N ILE A 217 -15.87 22.30 10.35
CA ILE A 217 -17.28 22.24 10.01
C ILE A 217 -18.03 23.38 10.74
N THR A 218 -18.71 24.22 10.00
CA THR A 218 -19.46 25.33 10.57
C THR A 218 -20.89 24.91 10.87
N ILE A 219 -21.39 25.20 12.07
CA ILE A 219 -22.78 25.01 12.45
C ILE A 219 -23.40 26.38 12.77
N THR A 220 -24.42 26.76 12.03
CA THR A 220 -25.20 27.97 12.29
C THR A 220 -26.50 27.56 12.97
N VAL A 221 -26.71 28.03 14.21
CA VAL A 221 -27.90 27.73 15.02
C VAL A 221 -28.78 28.98 15.11
N THR A 222 -30.01 28.89 14.63
CA THR A 222 -30.99 29.97 14.71
C THR A 222 -31.88 29.81 15.95
N LYS A 223 -32.51 30.91 16.41
CA LYS A 223 -33.55 30.86 17.45
C LYS A 223 -34.77 30.13 16.91
N LYS A 224 -35.50 29.45 17.77
CA LYS A 224 -36.82 28.88 17.42
C LYS A 224 -37.79 30.04 17.20
N ALA A 225 -38.49 30.03 16.09
CA ALA A 225 -39.53 31.03 15.83
C ALA A 225 -40.62 30.94 16.90
N VAL A 226 -40.91 32.05 17.54
CA VAL A 226 -42.08 32.15 18.46
C VAL A 226 -43.31 32.33 17.57
N LYS A 227 -44.24 31.37 17.58
CA LYS A 227 -45.52 31.57 16.96
C LYS A 227 -46.24 32.69 17.74
N LYS A 228 -46.47 33.86 17.11
CA LYS A 228 -47.39 34.84 17.67
C LYS A 228 -48.75 34.18 17.79
N ALA A 229 -49.28 34.11 19.00
CA ALA A 229 -50.67 33.76 19.18
C ALA A 229 -51.52 34.86 18.48
N VAL A 230 -52.30 34.44 17.48
CA VAL A 230 -53.33 35.31 16.91
C VAL A 230 -54.40 35.35 17.95
N LYS A 231 -54.66 36.57 18.48
CA LYS A 231 -55.80 36.83 19.33
C LYS A 231 -57.06 36.96 18.47
#